data_bfd2c00b9132f367241e394d2293f5d2
#
_entry.id   bfd2c00b9132f367241e394d2293f5d2
#
_cell.length_a   1.000
_cell.length_b   1.000
_cell.length_c   1.000
_cell.angle_alpha   90.00
_cell.angle_beta   90.00
_cell.angle_gamma   90.00
#
_symmetry.space_group_name_H-M   'P 1'
#
loop_
_entity.id
_entity.type
_entity.pdbx_description
1 polymer ?
#
loop_
_entity_poly.entity_id
_entity_poly.type
_entity_poly.pdbx_seq_one_letter_code
_entity_poly.pdbx_strand_id
1 'polypeptide(L)'
;MIEIDILNKLNAPTREERLANLKEILKTTEFPPMVPQYINNHIHTTYSFSPYSPTAAVYAARMEGLCTAGMTIQSVPHDKIEMLNAWFAPYRAARGRRNRAMVEKINALLDGIALDYDRDVLPLSEAKEDGGVTERHLMYALAKKMAQKAGKGQPMVDYLASIGLNLSEKQKNQMLDTAYPFYEYDLLGILKSAFVPKIYIDATEECPNVRDVAKLCNDIDALLCYAYLGDVTASVTGDKKAQKFEDDYLDDVIACIKSCGIRAVTYMPTRNTPEQLTRLRRLCGENGLFQVSGEDINSPRQSFVIKAMENPLFANLIDATWKLIEHEKTGSAIC
;
A
#
# COMPACT_ATOMS: atom_id res chain seq x y z
N MET A 1 14.49 -8.83 7.48
CA MET A 1 14.17 -8.83 6.03
C MET A 1 14.11 -10.27 5.57
N ILE A 2 13.13 -10.65 4.76
CA ILE A 2 13.00 -12.01 4.21
C ILE A 2 14.21 -12.33 3.31
N GLU A 3 14.71 -13.56 3.35
CA GLU A 3 15.77 -14.02 2.45
C GLU A 3 15.28 -14.01 1.00
N ILE A 4 16.14 -13.59 0.07
CA ILE A 4 15.76 -13.40 -1.34
C ILE A 4 15.29 -14.70 -2.00
N ASP A 5 15.93 -15.83 -1.69
CA ASP A 5 15.54 -17.12 -2.25
C ASP A 5 14.14 -17.56 -1.76
N ILE A 6 13.82 -17.30 -0.51
CA ILE A 6 12.49 -17.54 0.06
C ILE A 6 11.46 -16.58 -0.61
N LEU A 7 11.81 -15.30 -0.72
CA LEU A 7 10.95 -14.32 -1.37
C LEU A 7 10.62 -14.72 -2.82
N ASN A 8 11.63 -15.12 -3.59
CA ASN A 8 11.45 -15.54 -4.98
C ASN A 8 10.51 -16.76 -5.09
N LYS A 9 10.65 -17.76 -4.20
CA LYS A 9 9.74 -18.90 -4.14
C LYS A 9 8.31 -18.49 -3.79
N LEU A 10 8.15 -17.59 -2.81
CA LEU A 10 6.83 -17.11 -2.38
C LEU A 10 6.19 -16.11 -3.36
N ASN A 11 6.97 -15.56 -4.28
CA ASN A 11 6.52 -14.72 -5.39
C ASN A 11 6.38 -15.50 -6.73
N ALA A 12 6.25 -16.83 -6.69
CA ALA A 12 6.04 -17.64 -7.88
C ALA A 12 4.84 -17.13 -8.71
N PRO A 13 4.84 -17.31 -10.05
CA PRO A 13 3.88 -16.68 -10.96
C PRO A 13 2.42 -17.01 -10.66
N THR A 14 2.12 -18.25 -10.27
CA THR A 14 0.74 -18.69 -10.02
C THR A 14 0.42 -18.79 -8.53
N ARG A 15 -0.86 -18.63 -8.19
CA ARG A 15 -1.35 -18.80 -6.81
C ARG A 15 -1.06 -20.20 -6.27
N GLU A 16 -1.25 -21.21 -7.10
CA GLU A 16 -1.02 -22.62 -6.75
C GLU A 16 0.44 -22.87 -6.39
N GLU A 17 1.38 -22.35 -7.20
CA GLU A 17 2.81 -22.46 -6.93
C GLU A 17 3.20 -21.69 -5.64
N ARG A 18 2.68 -20.46 -5.45
CA ARG A 18 2.92 -19.69 -4.23
C ARG A 18 2.47 -20.43 -2.99
N LEU A 19 1.27 -21.05 -3.03
CA LEU A 19 0.73 -21.81 -1.89
C LEU A 19 1.50 -23.13 -1.67
N ALA A 20 1.90 -23.82 -2.72
CA ALA A 20 2.71 -25.05 -2.62
C ALA A 20 4.08 -24.73 -2.00
N ASN A 21 4.75 -23.69 -2.50
CA ASN A 21 6.02 -23.23 -1.97
C ASN A 21 5.91 -22.79 -0.50
N LEU A 22 4.85 -22.07 -0.12
CA LEU A 22 4.62 -21.70 1.27
C LEU A 22 4.47 -22.93 2.16
N LYS A 23 3.66 -23.92 1.76
CA LYS A 23 3.48 -25.16 2.51
C LYS A 23 4.82 -25.91 2.72
N GLU A 24 5.68 -25.90 1.72
CA GLU A 24 6.99 -26.56 1.81
C GLU A 24 7.94 -25.81 2.76
N ILE A 25 8.01 -24.48 2.63
CA ILE A 25 8.83 -23.62 3.48
C ILE A 25 8.39 -23.74 4.95
N LEU A 26 7.09 -23.78 5.22
CA LEU A 26 6.55 -23.89 6.58
C LEU A 26 6.94 -25.17 7.31
N LYS A 27 7.32 -26.25 6.61
CA LYS A 27 7.75 -27.51 7.25
C LYS A 27 9.07 -27.37 8.03
N THR A 28 9.92 -26.43 7.64
CA THR A 28 11.27 -26.25 8.21
C THR A 28 11.45 -24.87 8.85
N THR A 29 10.43 -24.00 8.78
CA THR A 29 10.53 -22.64 9.34
C THR A 29 10.20 -22.64 10.83
N GLU A 30 11.11 -22.15 11.64
CA GLU A 30 10.85 -21.78 13.03
C GLU A 30 10.47 -20.30 13.10
N PHE A 31 9.26 -20.04 13.54
CA PHE A 31 8.77 -18.67 13.70
C PHE A 31 9.05 -18.13 15.10
N PRO A 32 9.39 -16.82 15.23
CA PRO A 32 9.43 -16.18 16.52
C PRO A 32 8.05 -16.21 17.21
N PRO A 33 7.98 -16.08 18.54
CA PRO A 33 6.72 -15.93 19.24
C PRO A 33 5.88 -14.79 18.66
N MET A 34 4.56 -14.99 18.59
CA MET A 34 3.65 -13.91 18.24
C MET A 34 3.53 -12.92 19.40
N VAL A 35 3.57 -11.63 19.07
CA VAL A 35 3.35 -10.56 20.05
C VAL A 35 1.90 -10.06 19.88
N PRO A 36 1.01 -10.19 20.90
CA PRO A 36 -0.40 -9.89 20.75
C PRO A 36 -0.71 -8.47 20.28
N GLN A 37 0.15 -7.50 20.61
CA GLN A 37 0.04 -6.10 20.18
C GLN A 37 0.47 -5.88 18.73
N TYR A 38 1.20 -6.81 18.12
CA TYR A 38 1.69 -6.63 16.76
C TYR A 38 0.61 -7.05 15.76
N ILE A 39 -0.19 -6.06 15.37
CA ILE A 39 -1.22 -6.15 14.35
C ILE A 39 -1.00 -5.07 13.30
N ASN A 40 -1.33 -5.34 12.04
CA ASN A 40 -1.39 -4.32 10.99
C ASN A 40 -2.44 -4.73 9.94
N ASN A 41 -3.41 -3.86 9.68
CA ASN A 41 -4.49 -4.10 8.74
C ASN A 41 -4.31 -3.37 7.40
N HIS A 42 -3.09 -2.85 7.09
CA HIS A 42 -2.83 -2.16 5.83
C HIS A 42 -1.46 -2.54 5.25
N ILE A 43 -1.36 -3.76 4.74
CA ILE A 43 -0.15 -4.25 4.08
C ILE A 43 -0.42 -4.39 2.58
N HIS A 44 0.38 -3.71 1.76
CA HIS A 44 0.32 -3.84 0.31
C HIS A 44 0.99 -5.13 -0.16
N THR A 45 0.44 -5.71 -1.23
CA THR A 45 1.01 -6.86 -1.93
C THR A 45 1.23 -6.55 -3.41
N THR A 46 1.71 -7.51 -4.19
CA THR A 46 1.85 -7.38 -5.65
C THR A 46 0.56 -6.96 -6.36
N TYR A 47 -0.61 -7.18 -5.75
CA TYR A 47 -1.91 -6.75 -6.30
C TYR A 47 -2.12 -5.22 -6.29
N SER A 48 -1.38 -4.48 -5.47
CA SER A 48 -1.48 -3.01 -5.38
C SER A 48 -0.17 -2.26 -5.53
N PHE A 49 0.92 -2.91 -5.56
CA PHE A 49 2.32 -2.53 -5.63
C PHE A 49 3.08 -2.75 -4.31
N SER A 50 3.82 -3.84 -4.26
CA SER A 50 4.76 -4.20 -3.19
C SER A 50 5.73 -5.26 -3.75
N PRO A 51 6.89 -5.49 -3.16
CA PRO A 51 7.75 -6.61 -3.54
C PRO A 51 7.22 -7.97 -3.04
N TYR A 52 6.14 -7.97 -2.26
CA TYR A 52 5.60 -9.16 -1.59
C TYR A 52 4.30 -9.61 -2.22
N SER A 53 4.24 -10.85 -2.71
CA SER A 53 2.97 -11.51 -2.97
C SER A 53 2.17 -11.68 -1.66
N PRO A 54 0.88 -12.01 -1.68
CA PRO A 54 0.12 -12.29 -0.47
C PRO A 54 0.80 -13.33 0.45
N THR A 55 1.32 -14.43 -0.13
CA THR A 55 2.05 -15.47 0.62
C THR A 55 3.36 -14.98 1.21
N ALA A 56 4.11 -14.16 0.46
CA ALA A 56 5.35 -13.55 0.94
C ALA A 56 5.09 -12.52 2.04
N ALA A 57 4.04 -11.71 1.91
CA ALA A 57 3.67 -10.72 2.92
C ALA A 57 3.30 -11.39 4.25
N VAL A 58 2.46 -12.44 4.22
CA VAL A 58 2.08 -13.20 5.43
C VAL A 58 3.30 -13.85 6.07
N TYR A 59 4.17 -14.49 5.29
CA TYR A 59 5.40 -15.11 5.79
C TYR A 59 6.33 -14.07 6.44
N ALA A 60 6.61 -12.96 5.75
CA ALA A 60 7.49 -11.90 6.23
C ALA A 60 6.95 -11.25 7.51
N ALA A 61 5.65 -10.93 7.54
CA ALA A 61 4.97 -10.39 8.71
C ALA A 61 5.08 -11.35 9.91
N ARG A 62 4.87 -12.64 9.68
CA ARG A 62 4.97 -13.66 10.72
C ARG A 62 6.39 -13.83 11.24
N MET A 63 7.40 -13.69 10.37
CA MET A 63 8.83 -13.69 10.76
C MET A 63 9.20 -12.47 11.63
N GLU A 64 8.44 -11.40 11.59
CA GLU A 64 8.61 -10.25 12.49
C GLU A 64 7.74 -10.35 13.77
N GLY A 65 7.02 -11.46 13.96
CA GLY A 65 6.20 -11.71 15.15
C GLY A 65 4.79 -11.12 15.10
N LEU A 66 4.29 -10.66 13.93
CA LEU A 66 2.92 -10.21 13.79
C LEU A 66 1.92 -11.32 14.15
N CYS A 67 0.90 -10.94 14.93
CA CYS A 67 -0.25 -11.78 15.23
C CYS A 67 -1.18 -11.91 14.04
N THR A 68 -1.42 -10.79 13.35
CA THR A 68 -2.32 -10.72 12.20
C THR A 68 -1.90 -9.61 11.25
N ALA A 69 -2.10 -9.85 9.97
CA ALA A 69 -1.87 -8.90 8.89
C ALA A 69 -3.12 -8.85 8.00
N GLY A 70 -3.70 -7.67 7.82
CA GLY A 70 -4.83 -7.43 6.95
C GLY A 70 -4.46 -6.68 5.68
N MET A 71 -5.26 -6.84 4.63
CA MET A 71 -5.16 -6.11 3.37
C MET A 71 -6.39 -5.21 3.17
N THR A 72 -6.27 -4.18 2.37
CA THR A 72 -6.96 -2.87 2.40
C THR A 72 -8.49 -2.82 2.30
N ILE A 73 -9.21 -3.83 1.82
CA ILE A 73 -10.66 -3.92 2.01
C ILE A 73 -10.89 -4.94 3.10
N GLN A 74 -11.46 -4.47 4.21
CA GLN A 74 -11.62 -5.28 5.39
C GLN A 74 -12.87 -6.16 5.27
N SER A 75 -12.72 -7.43 5.66
CA SER A 75 -13.85 -8.33 5.87
C SER A 75 -14.76 -8.52 4.66
N VAL A 76 -14.20 -8.68 3.46
CA VAL A 76 -14.99 -9.06 2.29
C VAL A 76 -15.33 -10.54 2.38
N PRO A 77 -16.62 -10.93 2.40
CA PRO A 77 -17.00 -12.33 2.35
C PRO A 77 -16.44 -13.02 1.10
N HIS A 78 -15.89 -14.21 1.27
CA HIS A 78 -15.17 -14.90 0.19
C HIS A 78 -16.03 -15.16 -1.04
N ASP A 79 -17.33 -15.46 -0.86
CA ASP A 79 -18.31 -15.68 -1.92
C ASP A 79 -18.71 -14.40 -2.68
N LYS A 80 -18.31 -13.22 -2.22
CA LYS A 80 -18.59 -11.92 -2.84
C LYS A 80 -17.42 -11.34 -3.63
N ILE A 81 -16.24 -11.97 -3.60
CA ILE A 81 -15.02 -11.45 -4.24
C ILE A 81 -15.22 -11.30 -5.75
N GLU A 82 -15.79 -12.27 -6.43
CA GLU A 82 -16.01 -12.22 -7.90
C GLU A 82 -16.96 -11.08 -8.27
N MET A 83 -18.05 -10.91 -7.53
CA MET A 83 -19.00 -9.82 -7.74
C MET A 83 -18.33 -8.45 -7.54
N LEU A 84 -17.52 -8.31 -6.48
CA LEU A 84 -16.77 -7.10 -6.19
C LEU A 84 -15.78 -6.78 -7.31
N ASN A 85 -15.05 -7.78 -7.78
CA ASN A 85 -14.12 -7.65 -8.90
C ASN A 85 -14.79 -7.23 -10.19
N ALA A 86 -15.96 -7.81 -10.50
CA ALA A 86 -16.76 -7.42 -11.65
C ALA A 86 -17.24 -5.97 -11.55
N TRP A 87 -17.67 -5.55 -10.36
CA TRP A 87 -18.12 -4.18 -10.12
C TRP A 87 -16.99 -3.16 -10.31
N PHE A 88 -15.76 -3.45 -9.89
CA PHE A 88 -14.60 -2.57 -10.06
C PHE A 88 -13.93 -2.65 -11.43
N ALA A 89 -14.27 -3.63 -12.28
CA ALA A 89 -13.64 -3.82 -13.59
C ALA A 89 -13.64 -2.56 -14.49
N PRO A 90 -14.76 -1.81 -14.66
CA PRO A 90 -14.76 -0.58 -15.47
C PRO A 90 -13.83 0.51 -14.91
N TYR A 91 -13.71 0.62 -13.60
CA TYR A 91 -12.83 1.59 -12.93
C TYR A 91 -11.35 1.20 -13.11
N ARG A 92 -11.02 -0.10 -13.05
CA ARG A 92 -9.68 -0.59 -13.39
C ARG A 92 -9.32 -0.31 -14.85
N ALA A 93 -10.28 -0.50 -15.76
CA ALA A 93 -10.08 -0.18 -17.18
C ALA A 93 -9.85 1.32 -17.42
N ALA A 94 -10.60 2.19 -16.74
CA ALA A 94 -10.40 3.65 -16.79
C ALA A 94 -9.01 4.05 -16.28
N ARG A 95 -8.57 3.48 -15.14
CA ARG A 95 -7.21 3.65 -14.62
C ARG A 95 -6.15 3.19 -15.61
N GLY A 96 -6.37 2.08 -16.30
CA GLY A 96 -5.48 1.59 -17.34
C GLY A 96 -5.31 2.60 -18.48
N ARG A 97 -6.39 3.24 -18.94
CA ARG A 97 -6.33 4.32 -19.96
C ARG A 97 -5.52 5.51 -19.46
N ARG A 98 -5.77 5.99 -18.23
CA ARG A 98 -5.02 7.09 -17.62
C ARG A 98 -3.53 6.76 -17.50
N ASN A 99 -3.20 5.55 -17.06
CA ASN A 99 -1.81 5.12 -16.92
C ASN A 99 -1.08 5.05 -18.27
N ARG A 100 -1.73 4.63 -19.36
CA ARG A 100 -1.16 4.70 -20.72
C ARG A 100 -0.82 6.12 -21.12
N ALA A 101 -1.73 7.07 -20.90
CA ALA A 101 -1.49 8.48 -21.18
C ALA A 101 -0.34 9.06 -20.31
N MET A 102 -0.19 8.60 -19.07
CA MET A 102 0.96 8.99 -18.24
C MET A 102 2.28 8.38 -18.76
N VAL A 103 2.29 7.17 -19.32
CA VAL A 103 3.46 6.58 -19.97
C VAL A 103 3.88 7.42 -21.18
N GLU A 104 2.94 7.90 -21.99
CA GLU A 104 3.24 8.82 -23.11
C GLU A 104 3.91 10.11 -22.62
N LYS A 105 3.43 10.68 -21.49
CA LYS A 105 4.09 11.85 -20.89
C LYS A 105 5.51 11.53 -20.38
N ILE A 106 5.74 10.35 -19.80
CA ILE A 106 7.10 9.92 -19.40
C ILE A 106 8.01 9.89 -20.62
N ASN A 107 7.56 9.28 -21.72
CA ASN A 107 8.32 9.15 -22.96
C ASN A 107 8.64 10.50 -23.59
N ALA A 108 7.77 11.50 -23.43
CA ALA A 108 8.00 12.86 -23.90
C ALA A 108 9.01 13.65 -23.05
N LEU A 109 9.27 13.22 -21.80
CA LEU A 109 10.18 13.91 -20.89
C LEU A 109 11.62 13.37 -20.92
N LEU A 110 11.84 12.18 -21.48
CA LEU A 110 13.10 11.45 -21.34
C LEU A 110 13.62 10.98 -22.70
N ASP A 111 14.74 11.55 -23.13
CA ASP A 111 15.43 11.12 -24.35
C ASP A 111 16.12 9.75 -24.17
N GLY A 112 15.90 8.88 -25.15
CA GLY A 112 16.58 7.58 -25.23
C GLY A 112 16.15 6.55 -24.19
N ILE A 113 15.03 6.78 -23.49
CA ILE A 113 14.29 5.77 -22.72
C ILE A 113 12.83 5.85 -23.15
N ALA A 114 12.28 4.73 -23.61
CA ALA A 114 10.87 4.62 -23.93
C ALA A 114 10.23 3.46 -23.15
N LEU A 115 9.12 3.74 -22.49
CA LEU A 115 8.26 2.75 -21.87
C LEU A 115 7.14 2.37 -22.83
N ASP A 116 6.82 1.09 -22.87
CA ASP A 116 5.58 0.56 -23.41
C ASP A 116 4.73 0.03 -22.28
N TYR A 117 3.49 0.49 -22.20
CA TYR A 117 2.62 0.13 -21.08
C TYR A 117 2.36 -1.38 -20.98
N ASP A 118 2.09 -2.03 -22.13
CA ASP A 118 1.71 -3.45 -22.15
C ASP A 118 2.92 -4.37 -21.94
N ARG A 119 4.08 -3.99 -22.46
CA ARG A 119 5.30 -4.78 -22.39
C ARG A 119 6.09 -4.53 -21.10
N ASP A 120 6.17 -3.28 -20.65
CA ASP A 120 7.10 -2.87 -19.61
C ASP A 120 6.43 -2.61 -18.26
N VAL A 121 5.14 -2.22 -18.22
CA VAL A 121 4.41 -1.84 -17.00
C VAL A 121 3.43 -2.93 -16.58
N LEU A 122 2.54 -3.33 -17.47
CA LEU A 122 1.45 -4.27 -17.15
C LEU A 122 1.95 -5.61 -16.57
N PRO A 123 3.05 -6.21 -17.07
CA PRO A 123 3.60 -7.46 -16.51
C PRO A 123 4.19 -7.34 -15.10
N LEU A 124 4.36 -6.11 -14.58
CA LEU A 124 4.83 -5.86 -13.22
C LEU A 124 3.70 -5.86 -12.18
N SER A 125 2.47 -6.02 -12.62
CA SER A 125 1.25 -6.01 -11.80
C SER A 125 0.53 -7.35 -11.87
N GLU A 126 -0.35 -7.60 -10.91
CA GLU A 126 -1.27 -8.74 -10.93
C GLU A 126 -2.58 -8.41 -11.67
N ALA A 127 -2.52 -7.60 -12.73
CA ALA A 127 -3.72 -7.18 -13.47
C ALA A 127 -4.49 -8.35 -14.11
N LYS A 128 -3.83 -9.49 -14.33
CA LYS A 128 -4.46 -10.73 -14.81
C LYS A 128 -5.33 -11.42 -13.74
N GLU A 129 -5.06 -11.12 -12.47
CA GLU A 129 -5.77 -11.61 -11.30
C GLU A 129 -6.51 -10.45 -10.59
N ASP A 130 -7.03 -9.47 -11.34
CA ASP A 130 -7.77 -8.31 -10.85
C ASP A 130 -6.95 -7.31 -9.99
N GLY A 131 -5.62 -7.41 -9.99
CA GLY A 131 -4.73 -6.45 -9.35
C GLY A 131 -4.74 -5.08 -10.04
N GLY A 132 -4.40 -4.04 -9.28
CA GLY A 132 -4.36 -2.67 -9.76
C GLY A 132 -3.00 -2.25 -10.32
N VAL A 133 -2.99 -1.45 -11.39
CA VAL A 133 -1.78 -0.75 -11.85
C VAL A 133 -1.80 0.68 -11.31
N THR A 134 -0.74 1.07 -10.62
CA THR A 134 -0.58 2.40 -10.00
C THR A 134 0.58 3.16 -10.62
N GLU A 135 0.72 4.44 -10.30
CA GLU A 135 1.86 5.27 -10.69
C GLU A 135 3.20 4.66 -10.23
N ARG A 136 3.19 3.86 -9.15
CA ARG A 136 4.40 3.16 -8.68
C ARG A 136 4.87 2.10 -9.66
N HIS A 137 3.96 1.40 -10.35
CA HIS A 137 4.32 0.45 -11.40
C HIS A 137 5.00 1.16 -12.58
N LEU A 138 4.50 2.35 -12.97
CA LEU A 138 5.12 3.16 -14.02
C LEU A 138 6.55 3.57 -13.64
N MET A 139 6.72 4.06 -12.42
CA MET A 139 8.03 4.48 -11.91
C MET A 139 8.98 3.29 -11.72
N TYR A 140 8.45 2.12 -11.35
CA TYR A 140 9.27 0.90 -11.24
C TYR A 140 9.72 0.38 -12.60
N ALA A 141 8.84 0.38 -13.60
CA ALA A 141 9.20 0.08 -14.99
C ALA A 141 10.30 1.03 -15.48
N LEU A 142 10.15 2.33 -15.20
CA LEU A 142 11.14 3.34 -15.54
C LEU A 142 12.47 3.09 -14.81
N ALA A 143 12.44 2.78 -13.53
CA ALA A 143 13.62 2.45 -12.73
C ALA A 143 14.40 1.26 -13.33
N LYS A 144 13.68 0.19 -13.72
CA LYS A 144 14.29 -0.97 -14.40
C LYS A 144 14.95 -0.59 -15.71
N LYS A 145 14.30 0.21 -16.56
CA LYS A 145 14.86 0.69 -17.83
C LYS A 145 16.09 1.57 -17.62
N MET A 146 16.04 2.48 -16.63
CA MET A 146 17.20 3.31 -16.28
C MET A 146 18.37 2.48 -15.79
N ALA A 147 18.12 1.50 -14.90
CA ALA A 147 19.16 0.61 -14.41
C ALA A 147 19.79 -0.25 -15.54
N GLN A 148 19.00 -0.67 -16.51
CA GLN A 148 19.50 -1.37 -17.71
C GLN A 148 20.36 -0.46 -18.59
N LYS A 149 19.96 0.82 -18.75
CA LYS A 149 20.66 1.78 -19.61
C LYS A 149 21.94 2.32 -18.99
N ALA A 150 21.87 2.77 -17.75
CA ALA A 150 22.96 3.48 -17.08
C ALA A 150 23.85 2.59 -16.21
N GLY A 151 23.34 1.41 -15.81
CA GLY A 151 23.96 0.59 -14.76
C GLY A 151 23.56 1.05 -13.36
N LYS A 152 24.11 0.36 -12.34
CA LYS A 152 23.90 0.68 -10.90
C LYS A 152 25.13 1.40 -10.33
N GLY A 153 24.99 2.01 -9.17
CA GLY A 153 26.10 2.69 -8.48
C GLY A 153 26.38 4.08 -9.02
N GLN A 154 27.65 4.45 -9.10
CA GLN A 154 28.06 5.80 -9.57
C GLN A 154 27.51 6.14 -10.96
N PRO A 155 27.50 5.23 -11.96
CA PRO A 155 26.90 5.52 -13.27
C PRO A 155 25.42 5.96 -13.18
N MET A 156 24.64 5.40 -12.26
CA MET A 156 23.26 5.83 -12.03
C MET A 156 23.20 7.24 -11.43
N VAL A 157 24.06 7.55 -10.45
CA VAL A 157 24.15 8.89 -9.84
C VAL A 157 24.45 9.93 -10.93
N ASP A 158 25.43 9.65 -11.79
CA ASP A 158 25.85 10.54 -12.87
C ASP A 158 24.73 10.69 -13.92
N TYR A 159 24.06 9.61 -14.26
CA TYR A 159 22.93 9.63 -15.19
C TYR A 159 21.76 10.47 -14.64
N LEU A 160 21.39 10.31 -13.37
CA LEU A 160 20.32 11.09 -12.75
C LEU A 160 20.68 12.58 -12.72
N ALA A 161 21.94 12.91 -12.42
CA ALA A 161 22.44 14.29 -12.50
C ALA A 161 22.36 14.85 -13.94
N SER A 162 22.71 14.05 -14.95
CA SER A 162 22.66 14.47 -16.36
C SER A 162 21.26 14.82 -16.88
N ILE A 163 20.22 14.22 -16.26
CA ILE A 163 18.82 14.54 -16.56
C ILE A 163 18.22 15.58 -15.59
N GLY A 164 19.08 16.26 -14.81
CA GLY A 164 18.71 17.40 -13.97
C GLY A 164 18.14 17.01 -12.60
N LEU A 165 18.36 15.79 -12.12
CA LEU A 165 17.93 15.37 -10.78
C LEU A 165 19.04 15.56 -9.76
N ASN A 166 18.80 16.45 -8.78
CA ASN A 166 19.71 16.67 -7.66
C ASN A 166 19.36 15.72 -6.51
N LEU A 167 20.25 14.78 -6.22
CA LEU A 167 20.07 13.80 -5.17
C LEU A 167 20.54 14.35 -3.81
N SER A 168 19.77 14.08 -2.76
CA SER A 168 20.25 14.23 -1.38
C SER A 168 21.35 13.21 -1.08
N GLU A 169 22.15 13.44 -0.02
CA GLU A 169 23.19 12.47 0.38
C GLU A 169 22.61 11.09 0.70
N LYS A 170 21.42 11.03 1.34
CA LYS A 170 20.70 9.77 1.57
C LYS A 170 20.41 9.04 0.25
N GLN A 171 19.87 9.76 -0.74
CA GLN A 171 19.55 9.18 -2.05
C GLN A 171 20.79 8.75 -2.82
N LYS A 172 21.90 9.53 -2.76
CA LYS A 172 23.17 9.11 -3.35
C LYS A 172 23.67 7.80 -2.73
N ASN A 173 23.66 7.71 -1.40
CA ASN A 173 24.08 6.50 -0.69
C ASN A 173 23.22 5.30 -1.07
N GLN A 174 21.92 5.48 -1.24
CA GLN A 174 21.02 4.42 -1.73
C GLN A 174 21.40 3.98 -3.17
N MET A 175 21.73 4.93 -4.05
CA MET A 175 22.15 4.59 -5.42
C MET A 175 23.55 3.99 -5.51
N LEU A 176 24.41 4.23 -4.54
CA LEU A 176 25.74 3.62 -4.46
C LEU A 176 25.71 2.20 -3.87
N ASP A 177 24.67 1.84 -3.13
CA ASP A 177 24.49 0.50 -2.56
C ASP A 177 23.98 -0.48 -3.63
N THR A 178 24.88 -0.93 -4.49
CA THR A 178 24.54 -1.87 -5.58
C THR A 178 24.21 -3.29 -5.09
N ALA A 179 24.57 -3.61 -3.85
CA ALA A 179 24.29 -4.90 -3.24
C ALA A 179 22.86 -5.00 -2.67
N TYR A 180 22.16 -3.87 -2.52
CA TYR A 180 20.81 -3.89 -2.01
C TYR A 180 19.85 -4.59 -3.00
N PRO A 181 19.17 -5.67 -2.58
CA PRO A 181 18.40 -6.50 -3.52
C PRO A 181 17.17 -5.79 -4.10
N PHE A 182 16.70 -4.73 -3.45
CA PHE A 182 15.57 -3.91 -3.92
C PHE A 182 16.04 -2.54 -4.42
N TYR A 183 17.17 -2.48 -5.09
CA TYR A 183 17.77 -1.27 -5.64
C TYR A 183 16.77 -0.44 -6.46
N GLU A 184 16.00 -1.10 -7.34
CA GLU A 184 15.03 -0.45 -8.20
C GLU A 184 13.84 0.15 -7.41
N TYR A 185 13.55 -0.33 -6.20
CA TYR A 185 12.56 0.29 -5.30
C TYR A 185 13.07 1.60 -4.70
N ASP A 186 14.36 1.71 -4.38
CA ASP A 186 14.95 2.98 -3.94
C ASP A 186 14.97 4.00 -5.10
N LEU A 187 15.39 3.56 -6.29
CA LEU A 187 15.36 4.38 -7.48
C LEU A 187 13.94 4.85 -7.83
N LEU A 188 12.93 3.96 -7.74
CA LEU A 188 11.52 4.31 -7.89
C LEU A 188 11.12 5.45 -6.95
N GLY A 189 11.55 5.44 -5.70
CA GLY A 189 11.25 6.50 -4.72
C GLY A 189 11.75 7.87 -5.19
N ILE A 190 12.96 7.92 -5.76
CA ILE A 190 13.54 9.12 -6.35
C ILE A 190 12.73 9.58 -7.56
N LEU A 191 12.45 8.66 -8.49
CA LEU A 191 11.72 8.94 -9.72
C LEU A 191 10.29 9.39 -9.46
N LYS A 192 9.61 8.77 -8.47
CA LYS A 192 8.25 9.18 -8.06
C LYS A 192 8.22 10.65 -7.65
N SER A 193 9.15 11.08 -6.82
CA SER A 193 9.21 12.46 -6.34
C SER A 193 9.53 13.46 -7.47
N ALA A 194 10.31 13.04 -8.47
CA ALA A 194 10.77 13.90 -9.56
C ALA A 194 9.79 13.97 -10.74
N PHE A 195 9.17 12.86 -11.10
CA PHE A 195 8.39 12.73 -12.33
C PHE A 195 6.89 12.72 -12.13
N VAL A 196 6.37 12.13 -11.04
CA VAL A 196 4.91 12.06 -10.85
C VAL A 196 4.24 13.44 -10.92
N PRO A 197 4.76 14.51 -10.29
CA PRO A 197 4.16 15.84 -10.42
C PRO A 197 4.10 16.39 -11.85
N LYS A 198 4.96 15.92 -12.75
CA LYS A 198 5.06 16.37 -14.14
C LYS A 198 4.16 15.59 -15.10
N ILE A 199 3.91 14.34 -14.79
CA ILE A 199 3.17 13.40 -15.66
C ILE A 199 1.74 13.16 -15.19
N TYR A 200 1.42 13.51 -13.93
CA TYR A 200 0.15 13.20 -13.33
C TYR A 200 -1.03 13.69 -14.18
N ILE A 201 -2.02 12.86 -14.29
CA ILE A 201 -3.32 13.15 -14.88
C ILE A 201 -4.35 12.89 -13.78
N ASP A 202 -5.23 13.83 -13.54
CA ASP A 202 -6.25 13.74 -12.49
C ASP A 202 -7.12 12.49 -12.70
N ALA A 203 -7.35 11.79 -11.61
CA ALA A 203 -8.24 10.64 -11.59
C ALA A 203 -9.70 11.14 -11.65
N THR A 204 -10.45 10.67 -12.62
CA THR A 204 -11.86 11.04 -12.84
C THR A 204 -12.74 9.81 -13.06
N GLU A 205 -12.72 9.23 -14.25
CA GLU A 205 -13.54 8.07 -14.63
C GLU A 205 -13.26 6.81 -13.78
N GLU A 206 -12.07 6.72 -13.21
CA GLU A 206 -11.66 5.61 -12.34
C GLU A 206 -12.12 5.76 -10.87
N CYS A 207 -12.75 6.90 -10.54
CA CYS A 207 -13.23 7.19 -9.19
C CYS A 207 -14.74 6.92 -9.13
N PRO A 208 -15.18 5.80 -8.54
CA PRO A 208 -16.61 5.56 -8.32
C PRO A 208 -17.18 6.58 -7.33
N ASN A 209 -18.50 6.77 -7.40
CA ASN A 209 -19.18 7.56 -6.39
C ASN A 209 -19.06 6.88 -5.02
N VAL A 210 -18.66 7.61 -4.01
CA VAL A 210 -18.44 7.09 -2.66
C VAL A 210 -19.68 6.46 -2.03
N ARG A 211 -20.89 7.00 -2.34
CA ARG A 211 -22.15 6.44 -1.84
C ARG A 211 -22.48 5.09 -2.47
N ASP A 212 -22.14 4.90 -3.76
CA ASP A 212 -22.32 3.62 -4.44
C ASP A 212 -21.37 2.56 -3.89
N VAL A 213 -20.13 2.95 -3.61
CA VAL A 213 -19.14 2.05 -2.95
C VAL A 213 -19.61 1.69 -1.54
N ALA A 214 -20.06 2.68 -0.76
CA ALA A 214 -20.55 2.43 0.61
C ALA A 214 -21.79 1.52 0.60
N LYS A 215 -22.72 1.76 -0.33
CA LYS A 215 -23.88 0.90 -0.51
C LYS A 215 -23.46 -0.53 -0.86
N LEU A 216 -22.57 -0.68 -1.86
CA LEU A 216 -22.05 -1.99 -2.24
C LEU A 216 -21.44 -2.74 -1.05
N CYS A 217 -20.55 -2.08 -0.30
CA CYS A 217 -19.91 -2.71 0.86
C CYS A 217 -20.93 -3.10 1.93
N ASN A 218 -21.93 -2.26 2.20
CA ASN A 218 -22.99 -2.58 3.15
C ASN A 218 -23.89 -3.73 2.68
N ASP A 219 -24.20 -3.80 1.38
CA ASP A 219 -25.04 -4.87 0.80
C ASP A 219 -24.35 -6.25 0.86
N ILE A 220 -23.02 -6.29 0.90
CA ILE A 220 -22.24 -7.53 0.97
C ILE A 220 -21.62 -7.77 2.35
N ASP A 221 -21.97 -6.94 3.31
CA ASP A 221 -21.43 -6.96 4.68
C ASP A 221 -19.89 -6.84 4.77
N ALA A 222 -19.29 -6.09 3.82
CA ALA A 222 -17.90 -5.67 3.88
C ALA A 222 -17.77 -4.33 4.61
N LEU A 223 -16.58 -4.08 5.17
CA LEU A 223 -16.30 -2.85 5.90
C LEU A 223 -15.55 -1.84 5.04
N LEU A 224 -16.24 -0.78 4.60
CA LEU A 224 -15.60 0.38 3.98
C LEU A 224 -15.06 1.31 5.07
N CYS A 225 -13.77 1.62 5.01
CA CYS A 225 -13.11 2.52 5.95
C CYS A 225 -12.75 3.84 5.27
N TYR A 226 -13.02 4.96 5.93
CA TYR A 226 -12.40 6.23 5.59
C TYR A 226 -10.95 6.22 6.06
N ALA A 227 -10.01 6.55 5.18
CA ALA A 227 -8.58 6.60 5.52
C ALA A 227 -8.21 8.01 6.01
N TYR A 228 -8.11 8.18 7.33
CA TYR A 228 -7.66 9.44 7.92
C TYR A 228 -6.16 9.62 7.71
N LEU A 229 -5.78 10.75 7.12
CA LEU A 229 -4.39 11.12 6.89
C LEU A 229 -3.87 12.10 7.94
N GLY A 230 -4.67 13.08 8.33
CA GLY A 230 -4.29 14.16 9.25
C GLY A 230 -3.20 15.07 8.69
N ASP A 231 -3.11 16.29 9.20
CA ASP A 231 -2.09 17.26 8.81
C ASP A 231 -0.69 16.78 9.21
N VAL A 232 0.28 16.99 8.35
CA VAL A 232 1.69 16.70 8.62
C VAL A 232 2.46 18.00 8.64
N THR A 233 2.98 18.39 9.81
CA THR A 233 3.79 19.59 9.98
C THR A 233 5.28 19.33 9.77
N ALA A 234 5.75 18.12 10.16
CA ALA A 234 7.08 17.62 9.90
C ALA A 234 7.03 16.12 9.66
N SER A 235 7.85 15.61 8.75
CA SER A 235 7.93 14.16 8.54
C SER A 235 8.65 13.49 9.71
N VAL A 236 8.00 12.49 10.31
CA VAL A 236 8.63 11.66 11.35
C VAL A 236 9.83 10.88 10.78
N THR A 237 9.80 10.56 9.49
CA THR A 237 10.86 9.84 8.76
C THR A 237 11.78 10.78 7.96
N GLY A 238 11.51 12.09 7.94
CA GLY A 238 12.31 13.11 7.23
C GLY A 238 12.14 13.11 5.71
N ASP A 239 11.19 12.33 5.17
CA ASP A 239 10.96 12.12 3.74
C ASP A 239 9.70 12.82 3.20
N LYS A 240 8.85 13.39 4.08
CA LYS A 240 7.61 14.06 3.67
C LYS A 240 7.70 15.56 3.93
N LYS A 241 7.20 16.34 2.97
CA LYS A 241 7.00 17.79 3.15
C LYS A 241 5.77 18.02 4.04
N ALA A 242 5.76 19.16 4.77
CA ALA A 242 4.56 19.61 5.47
C ALA A 242 3.38 19.66 4.49
N GLN A 243 2.26 19.08 4.88
CA GLN A 243 1.08 18.98 4.04
C GLN A 243 -0.18 19.09 4.90
N LYS A 244 -1.12 19.90 4.45
CA LYS A 244 -2.44 20.01 5.03
C LYS A 244 -3.38 18.99 4.41
N PHE A 245 -4.18 18.36 5.26
CA PHE A 245 -5.24 17.43 4.87
C PHE A 245 -6.56 17.88 5.52
N GLU A 246 -7.18 17.06 6.38
CA GLU A 246 -8.54 17.25 6.86
C GLU A 246 -8.69 17.80 8.29
N ASP A 247 -7.63 18.06 9.02
CA ASP A 247 -7.72 18.43 10.45
C ASP A 247 -8.53 19.70 10.72
N ASP A 248 -8.45 20.68 9.83
CA ASP A 248 -9.18 21.95 9.97
C ASP A 248 -10.70 21.75 9.89
N TYR A 249 -11.18 20.72 9.18
CA TYR A 249 -12.60 20.42 8.92
C TYR A 249 -12.99 18.97 9.24
N LEU A 250 -12.28 18.33 10.16
CA LEU A 250 -12.44 16.90 10.50
C LEU A 250 -13.87 16.58 10.97
N ASP A 251 -14.53 17.49 11.70
CA ASP A 251 -15.91 17.30 12.15
C ASP A 251 -16.88 17.20 10.95
N ASP A 252 -16.68 18.04 9.93
CA ASP A 252 -17.47 17.99 8.68
C ASP A 252 -17.18 16.70 7.90
N VAL A 253 -15.93 16.24 7.88
CA VAL A 253 -15.56 14.96 7.26
C VAL A 253 -16.29 13.80 7.95
N ILE A 254 -16.31 13.77 9.28
CA ILE A 254 -17.02 12.72 10.05
C ILE A 254 -18.53 12.74 9.73
N ALA A 255 -19.14 13.92 9.69
CA ALA A 255 -20.54 14.06 9.30
C ALA A 255 -20.79 13.57 7.86
N CYS A 256 -19.90 13.92 6.94
CA CYS A 256 -19.99 13.54 5.53
C CYS A 256 -19.89 12.01 5.35
N ILE A 257 -18.86 11.36 5.92
CA ILE A 257 -18.67 9.91 5.77
C ILE A 257 -19.86 9.12 6.33
N LYS A 258 -20.42 9.56 7.47
CA LYS A 258 -21.67 8.99 8.00
C LYS A 258 -22.83 9.13 7.03
N SER A 259 -23.00 10.32 6.45
CA SER A 259 -24.06 10.58 5.47
C SER A 259 -23.92 9.73 4.20
N CYS A 260 -22.71 9.27 3.90
CA CYS A 260 -22.42 8.35 2.80
C CYS A 260 -22.62 6.86 3.17
N GLY A 261 -22.88 6.54 4.44
CA GLY A 261 -23.04 5.17 4.91
C GLY A 261 -21.72 4.46 5.21
N ILE A 262 -20.62 5.19 5.33
CA ILE A 262 -19.32 4.64 5.76
C ILE A 262 -19.37 4.40 7.27
N ARG A 263 -18.99 3.19 7.71
CA ARG A 263 -19.14 2.75 9.11
C ARG A 263 -17.82 2.73 9.89
N ALA A 264 -16.67 2.96 9.22
CA ALA A 264 -15.37 2.81 9.85
C ALA A 264 -14.37 3.89 9.42
N VAL A 265 -13.37 4.08 10.27
CA VAL A 265 -12.21 4.94 10.01
C VAL A 265 -10.94 4.11 10.21
N THR A 266 -10.00 4.18 9.28
CA THR A 266 -8.65 3.63 9.46
C THR A 266 -7.64 4.75 9.61
N TYR A 267 -6.63 4.55 10.46
CA TYR A 267 -5.56 5.52 10.69
C TYR A 267 -4.25 4.85 11.06
N MET A 268 -3.16 5.59 10.90
CA MET A 268 -1.79 5.12 11.10
C MET A 268 -1.25 5.62 12.46
N PRO A 269 -1.03 4.74 13.46
CA PRO A 269 -0.50 5.12 14.76
C PRO A 269 0.82 5.87 14.74
N THR A 270 1.67 5.65 13.72
CA THR A 270 3.00 6.29 13.62
C THR A 270 3.01 7.58 12.81
N ARG A 271 1.91 7.88 12.07
CA ARG A 271 1.86 9.03 11.17
C ARG A 271 1.49 10.34 11.87
N ASN A 272 0.52 10.25 12.76
CA ASN A 272 -0.14 11.42 13.36
C ASN A 272 0.30 11.65 14.80
N THR A 273 0.11 12.88 15.30
CA THR A 273 0.42 13.21 16.69
C THR A 273 -0.61 12.58 17.66
N PRO A 274 -0.24 12.39 18.93
CA PRO A 274 -1.19 11.90 19.94
C PRO A 274 -2.45 12.76 20.06
N GLU A 275 -2.32 14.08 19.89
CA GLU A 275 -3.44 15.04 19.95
C GLU A 275 -4.42 14.84 18.80
N GLN A 276 -3.91 14.70 17.57
CA GLN A 276 -4.71 14.41 16.37
C GLN A 276 -5.47 13.08 16.56
N LEU A 277 -4.77 12.03 16.96
CA LEU A 277 -5.39 10.71 17.14
C LEU A 277 -6.38 10.68 18.32
N THR A 278 -6.14 11.44 19.39
CA THR A 278 -7.09 11.58 20.51
C THR A 278 -8.37 12.25 20.04
N ARG A 279 -8.27 13.35 19.25
CA ARG A 279 -9.43 14.03 18.66
C ARG A 279 -10.20 13.09 17.74
N LEU A 280 -9.51 12.43 16.82
CA LEU A 280 -10.14 11.48 15.88
C LEU A 280 -10.88 10.37 16.61
N ARG A 281 -10.24 9.73 17.59
CA ARG A 281 -10.82 8.62 18.37
C ARG A 281 -12.07 9.06 19.14
N ARG A 282 -12.05 10.26 19.74
CA ARG A 282 -13.23 10.84 20.38
C ARG A 282 -14.37 11.00 19.38
N LEU A 283 -14.12 11.61 18.23
CA LEU A 283 -15.13 11.78 17.19
C LEU A 283 -15.67 10.45 16.67
N CYS A 284 -14.81 9.45 16.47
CA CYS A 284 -15.25 8.11 16.10
C CYS A 284 -16.18 7.48 17.15
N GLY A 285 -15.83 7.59 18.45
CA GLY A 285 -16.65 7.08 19.56
C GLY A 285 -18.01 7.78 19.64
N GLU A 286 -18.05 9.12 19.59
CA GLU A 286 -19.27 9.92 19.62
C GLU A 286 -20.20 9.62 18.44
N ASN A 287 -19.66 9.14 17.32
CA ASN A 287 -20.39 8.87 16.09
C ASN A 287 -20.60 7.38 15.79
N GLY A 288 -20.19 6.48 16.68
CA GLY A 288 -20.36 5.04 16.52
C GLY A 288 -19.57 4.46 15.32
N LEU A 289 -18.42 5.08 14.97
CA LEU A 289 -17.59 4.62 13.89
C LEU A 289 -16.58 3.57 14.37
N PHE A 290 -16.50 2.46 13.67
CA PHE A 290 -15.52 1.42 13.93
C PHE A 290 -14.10 1.94 13.59
N GLN A 291 -13.09 1.53 14.34
CA GLN A 291 -11.73 2.04 14.17
C GLN A 291 -10.79 0.90 13.82
N VAL A 292 -10.05 1.06 12.73
CA VAL A 292 -9.13 0.04 12.21
C VAL A 292 -7.71 0.59 12.16
N SER A 293 -6.75 -0.19 12.62
CA SER A 293 -5.33 0.14 12.48
C SER A 293 -4.88 -0.05 11.03
N GLY A 294 -4.01 0.82 10.53
CA GLY A 294 -3.50 0.67 9.18
C GLY A 294 -2.21 1.44 8.91
N GLU A 295 -1.03 0.87 9.23
CA GLU A 295 0.23 1.37 8.70
C GLU A 295 0.40 0.94 7.25
N ASP A 296 0.60 1.91 6.37
CA ASP A 296 0.78 1.70 4.93
C ASP A 296 2.17 1.07 4.63
N ILE A 297 2.23 -0.27 4.67
CA ILE A 297 3.45 -1.02 4.34
C ILE A 297 3.47 -1.33 2.84
N ASN A 298 4.31 -0.59 2.11
CA ASN A 298 4.42 -0.68 0.66
C ASN A 298 5.86 -0.61 0.13
N SER A 299 6.86 -0.66 1.02
CA SER A 299 8.28 -0.59 0.69
C SER A 299 9.06 -1.69 1.40
N PRO A 300 10.06 -2.30 0.75
CA PRO A 300 10.90 -3.32 1.36
C PRO A 300 11.77 -2.81 2.53
N ARG A 301 11.86 -1.48 2.71
CA ARG A 301 12.57 -0.86 3.84
C ARG A 301 11.69 -0.65 5.08
N GLN A 302 10.39 -0.91 4.98
CA GLN A 302 9.47 -0.78 6.11
C GLN A 302 9.41 -2.10 6.90
N SER A 303 9.34 -2.01 8.22
CA SER A 303 8.97 -3.14 9.09
C SER A 303 7.47 -3.38 9.02
N PHE A 304 7.06 -4.62 9.13
CA PHE A 304 5.64 -4.99 9.28
C PHE A 304 5.14 -4.67 10.69
N VAL A 305 6.04 -4.63 11.68
CA VAL A 305 5.72 -4.36 13.08
C VAL A 305 5.53 -2.87 13.32
N ILE A 306 4.40 -2.51 13.90
CA ILE A 306 4.06 -1.16 14.36
C ILE A 306 4.31 -1.08 15.86
N LYS A 307 5.50 -0.66 16.29
CA LYS A 307 5.84 -0.55 17.73
C LYS A 307 4.94 0.42 18.49
N ALA A 308 4.36 1.43 17.82
CA ALA A 308 3.39 2.32 18.42
C ALA A 308 2.18 1.59 19.02
N MET A 309 1.86 0.39 18.54
CA MET A 309 0.77 -0.44 19.06
C MET A 309 1.00 -0.96 20.48
N GLU A 310 2.23 -0.88 20.99
CA GLU A 310 2.54 -1.18 22.40
C GLU A 310 1.97 -0.10 23.35
N ASN A 311 1.64 1.09 22.84
CA ASN A 311 1.02 2.15 23.61
C ASN A 311 -0.44 1.80 23.92
N PRO A 312 -0.86 1.81 25.22
CA PRO A 312 -2.24 1.54 25.62
C PRO A 312 -3.30 2.41 24.91
N LEU A 313 -2.91 3.57 24.39
CA LEU A 313 -3.78 4.44 23.59
C LEU A 313 -4.42 3.68 22.42
N PHE A 314 -3.75 2.65 21.86
CA PHE A 314 -4.19 1.90 20.70
C PHE A 314 -4.76 0.52 21.00
N ALA A 315 -5.02 0.20 22.28
CA ALA A 315 -5.57 -1.10 22.67
C ALA A 315 -6.88 -1.43 21.94
N ASN A 316 -7.73 -0.41 21.70
CA ASN A 316 -8.99 -0.58 20.95
C ASN A 316 -8.79 -1.09 19.51
N LEU A 317 -7.65 -0.80 18.88
CA LEU A 317 -7.35 -1.27 17.52
C LEU A 317 -7.02 -2.75 17.49
N ILE A 318 -6.46 -3.28 18.59
CA ILE A 318 -6.19 -4.72 18.74
C ILE A 318 -7.52 -5.46 18.83
N ASP A 319 -8.42 -5.01 19.71
CA ASP A 319 -9.75 -5.59 19.85
C ASP A 319 -10.56 -5.51 18.54
N ALA A 320 -10.48 -4.37 17.86
CA ALA A 320 -11.12 -4.17 16.55
C ALA A 320 -10.63 -5.18 15.52
N THR A 321 -9.32 -5.43 15.46
CA THR A 321 -8.73 -6.40 14.53
C THR A 321 -9.25 -7.82 14.80
N TRP A 322 -9.35 -8.23 16.05
CA TRP A 322 -9.92 -9.54 16.39
C TRP A 322 -11.39 -9.65 16.04
N LYS A 323 -12.18 -8.59 16.18
CA LYS A 323 -13.58 -8.55 15.71
C LYS A 323 -13.68 -8.71 14.19
N LEU A 324 -12.79 -8.08 13.41
CA LEU A 324 -12.74 -8.27 11.95
C LEU A 324 -12.46 -9.74 11.58
N ILE A 325 -11.49 -10.37 12.25
CA ILE A 325 -11.15 -11.78 12.03
C ILE A 325 -12.33 -12.69 12.40
N GLU A 326 -13.03 -12.41 13.49
CA GLU A 326 -14.21 -13.17 13.91
C GLU A 326 -15.34 -13.03 12.89
N HIS A 327 -15.59 -11.79 12.40
CA HIS A 327 -16.56 -11.55 11.34
C HIS A 327 -16.23 -12.36 10.07
N GLU A 328 -14.98 -12.34 9.60
CA GLU A 328 -14.56 -13.12 8.42
C GLU A 328 -14.77 -14.63 8.58
N LYS A 329 -14.64 -15.15 9.80
CA LYS A 329 -14.80 -16.58 10.08
C LYS A 329 -16.23 -17.03 10.27
N THR A 330 -17.06 -16.20 10.88
CA THR A 330 -18.38 -16.60 11.41
C THR A 330 -19.54 -15.82 10.79
N GLY A 331 -19.28 -14.71 10.09
CA GLY A 331 -20.32 -13.77 9.66
C GLY A 331 -20.96 -12.99 10.82
N SER A 332 -20.33 -12.96 12.00
CA SER A 332 -20.81 -12.17 13.14
C SER A 332 -20.80 -10.68 12.83
N ALA A 333 -21.72 -9.89 13.40
CA ALA A 333 -21.75 -8.44 13.18
C ALA A 333 -20.43 -7.77 13.64
N ILE A 334 -19.91 -6.84 12.83
CA ILE A 334 -18.71 -6.08 13.17
C ILE A 334 -19.03 -4.95 14.15
N CYS A 335 -20.20 -4.32 14.01
CA CYS A 335 -20.67 -3.13 14.77
C CYS A 335 -22.02 -3.41 15.42
#